data_4fcc9054c99a6e73b58b98dab66e2a06
#
_entry.id   4fcc9054c99a6e73b58b98dab66e2a06
#
_cell.length_a   1.000
_cell.length_b   1.000
_cell.length_c   1.000
_cell.angle_alpha   90.00
_cell.angle_beta   90.00
_cell.angle_gamma   90.00
#
_symmetry.space_group_name_H-M   'P 1'
#
loop_
_entity.id
_entity.type
_entity.pdbx_description
1 polymer ?
#
loop_
_entity_poly.entity_id
_entity_poly.type
_entity_poly.pdbx_seq_one_letter_code
_entity_poly.pdbx_strand_id
1 'polypeptide(L)'
;MRSTLFILIVIVLVFPLRAQISLDSCKKMALNNNAAIQNADIDLMQAEKTKQAAFTKYFPEVSATGVAFKSNSSVIDVNADDADIDVSFENQTINDIIQTLYANYWNYIPDATVNIQMMDDGLMGGVTALEPIYAGGRIRHGNQLAGIGIEAAALKKEMVASQVELKTEENYWRIVSLKEKLNTISAAEMLLDTLFKDVNGAYQSGVIIENDLLKVKLKQNELKSKRMKVENGIALSTMALCQYTGIPYSDTLQFSDVIDFNDSIMPPWAYQTSFQSAVQNREEYKLLDLSVQAEQKRKQMLIGESMPQVAIGAAYLYNNLMEKNNTNALVFATVSIPISAWWEADYNMQKQSLELQ
;
A
#
# COMPACT_ATOMS: atom_id res chain seq x y z
N MET A 1 -33.91 -35.80 -42.11
CA MET A 1 -34.67 -35.46 -40.87
C MET A 1 -33.85 -35.40 -39.60
N ARG A 2 -32.73 -36.13 -39.41
CA ARG A 2 -31.86 -36.01 -38.20
C ARG A 2 -31.02 -34.71 -38.14
N SER A 3 -30.59 -34.18 -39.29
CA SER A 3 -29.80 -32.96 -39.37
C SER A 3 -30.60 -31.68 -39.13
N THR A 4 -31.87 -31.63 -39.50
CA THR A 4 -32.76 -30.49 -39.29
C THR A 4 -33.20 -30.35 -37.83
N LEU A 5 -33.29 -31.47 -37.10
CA LEU A 5 -33.58 -31.47 -35.67
C LEU A 5 -32.42 -30.92 -34.81
N PHE A 6 -31.17 -31.19 -35.24
CA PHE A 6 -29.98 -30.68 -34.58
C PHE A 6 -29.82 -29.17 -34.75
N ILE A 7 -30.15 -28.59 -35.91
CA ILE A 7 -30.13 -27.16 -36.18
C ILE A 7 -31.22 -26.44 -35.36
N LEU A 8 -32.40 -27.06 -35.21
CA LEU A 8 -33.47 -26.48 -34.40
C LEU A 8 -33.15 -26.45 -32.90
N ILE A 9 -32.42 -27.45 -32.37
CA ILE A 9 -31.96 -27.50 -30.97
C ILE A 9 -30.86 -26.45 -30.69
N VAL A 10 -29.97 -26.18 -31.66
CA VAL A 10 -28.90 -25.17 -31.52
C VAL A 10 -29.48 -23.75 -31.54
N ILE A 11 -30.56 -23.50 -32.30
CA ILE A 11 -31.23 -22.17 -32.35
C ILE A 11 -31.98 -21.84 -31.04
N VAL A 12 -32.48 -22.85 -30.32
CA VAL A 12 -33.19 -22.66 -29.03
C VAL A 12 -32.20 -22.29 -27.90
N LEU A 13 -30.90 -22.58 -28.04
CA LEU A 13 -29.86 -22.26 -27.03
C LEU A 13 -29.28 -20.84 -27.12
N VAL A 14 -29.69 -20.02 -28.09
CA VAL A 14 -29.23 -18.66 -28.29
C VAL A 14 -30.29 -17.61 -27.87
N PHE A 15 -31.22 -17.95 -27.00
CA PHE A 15 -31.96 -16.92 -26.30
C PHE A 15 -30.96 -16.24 -25.31
N PRO A 16 -30.69 -14.93 -25.46
CA PRO A 16 -29.94 -14.23 -24.43
C PRO A 16 -30.76 -14.34 -23.15
N LEU A 17 -30.32 -15.21 -22.22
CA LEU A 17 -30.75 -15.09 -20.84
C LEU A 17 -30.44 -13.65 -20.43
N ARG A 18 -31.46 -12.80 -20.39
CA ARG A 18 -31.35 -11.48 -19.77
C ARG A 18 -31.08 -11.74 -18.29
N ALA A 19 -29.82 -11.91 -17.97
CA ALA A 19 -29.40 -12.08 -16.60
C ALA A 19 -29.79 -10.81 -15.82
N GLN A 20 -30.83 -10.92 -15.04
CA GLN A 20 -31.18 -9.91 -14.07
C GLN A 20 -30.07 -9.92 -13.02
N ILE A 21 -29.45 -8.77 -12.79
CA ILE A 21 -28.36 -8.61 -11.85
C ILE A 21 -28.95 -8.24 -10.49
N SER A 22 -28.76 -9.14 -9.50
CA SER A 22 -29.15 -8.89 -8.11
C SER A 22 -28.09 -8.10 -7.35
N LEU A 23 -28.48 -7.44 -6.26
CA LEU A 23 -27.55 -6.75 -5.37
C LEU A 23 -26.40 -7.66 -4.89
N ASP A 24 -26.72 -8.90 -4.47
CA ASP A 24 -25.71 -9.85 -4.01
C ASP A 24 -24.71 -10.24 -5.09
N SER A 25 -25.19 -10.36 -6.34
CA SER A 25 -24.31 -10.61 -7.49
C SER A 25 -23.37 -9.42 -7.74
N CYS A 26 -23.88 -8.19 -7.64
CA CYS A 26 -23.07 -6.97 -7.74
C CYS A 26 -22.01 -6.90 -6.66
N LYS A 27 -22.36 -7.17 -5.40
CA LYS A 27 -21.43 -7.21 -4.27
C LYS A 27 -20.29 -8.21 -4.50
N LYS A 28 -20.64 -9.46 -4.87
CA LYS A 28 -19.64 -10.49 -5.18
C LYS A 28 -18.71 -10.10 -6.31
N MET A 29 -19.25 -9.54 -7.40
CA MET A 29 -18.43 -9.08 -8.53
C MET A 29 -17.54 -7.91 -8.14
N ALA A 30 -18.04 -6.94 -7.34
CA ALA A 30 -17.25 -5.83 -6.85
C ALA A 30 -16.09 -6.31 -5.97
N LEU A 31 -16.32 -7.23 -5.02
CA LEU A 31 -15.26 -7.80 -4.20
C LEU A 31 -14.18 -8.52 -5.01
N ASN A 32 -14.54 -9.15 -6.13
CA ASN A 32 -13.57 -9.87 -6.94
C ASN A 32 -12.82 -8.99 -7.94
N ASN A 33 -13.47 -7.94 -8.48
CA ASN A 33 -12.94 -7.20 -9.62
C ASN A 33 -12.54 -5.77 -9.29
N ASN A 34 -12.90 -5.24 -8.13
CA ASN A 34 -12.64 -3.85 -7.79
C ASN A 34 -11.14 -3.59 -7.59
N ALA A 35 -10.63 -2.55 -8.26
CA ALA A 35 -9.22 -2.18 -8.18
C ALA A 35 -8.76 -1.82 -6.75
N ALA A 36 -9.65 -1.27 -5.90
CA ALA A 36 -9.31 -0.96 -4.52
C ALA A 36 -9.02 -2.24 -3.70
N ILE A 37 -9.79 -3.32 -3.94
CA ILE A 37 -9.55 -4.63 -3.32
C ILE A 37 -8.21 -5.21 -3.79
N GLN A 38 -7.96 -5.18 -5.11
CA GLN A 38 -6.71 -5.67 -5.68
C GLN A 38 -5.49 -4.90 -5.14
N ASN A 39 -5.61 -3.59 -4.99
CA ASN A 39 -4.55 -2.78 -4.36
C ASN A 39 -4.36 -3.15 -2.89
N ALA A 40 -5.43 -3.38 -2.12
CA ALA A 40 -5.33 -3.82 -0.74
C ALA A 40 -4.69 -5.21 -0.60
N ASP A 41 -4.92 -6.11 -1.57
CA ASP A 41 -4.22 -7.41 -1.65
C ASP A 41 -2.73 -7.23 -1.90
N ILE A 42 -2.36 -6.33 -2.81
CA ILE A 42 -0.95 -6.00 -3.08
C ILE A 42 -0.29 -5.41 -1.83
N ASP A 43 -0.97 -4.50 -1.11
CA ASP A 43 -0.46 -3.92 0.13
C ASP A 43 -0.23 -5.00 1.21
N LEU A 44 -1.12 -5.98 1.32
CA LEU A 44 -0.95 -7.12 2.22
C LEU A 44 0.27 -7.96 1.81
N MET A 45 0.42 -8.29 0.54
CA MET A 45 1.60 -9.01 0.04
C MET A 45 2.90 -8.22 0.27
N GLN A 46 2.89 -6.89 0.13
CA GLN A 46 4.03 -6.04 0.45
C GLN A 46 4.40 -6.09 1.93
N ALA A 47 3.40 -6.07 2.83
CA ALA A 47 3.62 -6.21 4.26
C ALA A 47 4.23 -7.57 4.60
N GLU A 48 3.80 -8.66 3.96
CA GLU A 48 4.38 -9.99 4.10
C GLU A 48 5.85 -10.02 3.63
N LYS A 49 6.16 -9.38 2.48
CA LYS A 49 7.55 -9.26 2.00
C LYS A 49 8.41 -8.43 2.94
N THR A 50 7.85 -7.36 3.51
CA THR A 50 8.53 -6.56 4.54
C THR A 50 8.86 -7.40 5.78
N LYS A 51 7.94 -8.27 6.21
CA LYS A 51 8.18 -9.21 7.31
C LYS A 51 9.27 -10.22 6.96
N GLN A 52 9.26 -10.77 5.75
CA GLN A 52 10.33 -11.66 5.28
C GLN A 52 11.67 -10.94 5.26
N ALA A 53 11.73 -9.71 4.74
CA ALA A 53 12.94 -8.88 4.76
C ALA A 53 13.42 -8.55 6.18
N ALA A 54 12.50 -8.26 7.12
CA ALA A 54 12.86 -8.05 8.52
C ALA A 54 13.44 -9.33 9.16
N PHE A 55 12.97 -10.51 8.75
CA PHE A 55 13.49 -11.78 9.23
C PHE A 55 14.92 -12.06 8.74
N THR A 56 15.29 -11.60 7.52
CA THR A 56 16.67 -11.78 7.02
C THR A 56 17.72 -11.04 7.85
N LYS A 57 17.31 -10.08 8.69
CA LYS A 57 18.24 -9.40 9.62
C LYS A 57 18.75 -10.30 10.76
N TYR A 58 18.20 -11.51 10.89
CA TYR A 58 18.75 -12.55 11.77
C TYR A 58 19.87 -13.37 11.11
N PHE A 59 20.10 -13.21 9.80
CA PHE A 59 21.13 -13.96 9.08
C PHE A 59 22.39 -13.13 8.92
N PRO A 60 23.56 -13.81 8.73
CA PRO A 60 24.80 -13.11 8.42
C PRO A 60 24.66 -12.22 7.18
N GLU A 61 25.11 -10.98 7.30
CA GLU A 61 25.23 -10.06 6.17
C GLU A 61 26.55 -10.33 5.46
N VAL A 62 26.49 -10.80 4.23
CA VAL A 62 27.66 -11.07 3.41
C VAL A 62 27.84 -9.95 2.40
N SER A 63 28.99 -9.31 2.46
CA SER A 63 29.35 -8.21 1.54
C SER A 63 30.70 -8.48 0.87
N ALA A 64 30.83 -8.08 -0.37
CA ALA A 64 32.09 -8.06 -1.08
C ALA A 64 32.47 -6.63 -1.41
N THR A 65 33.68 -6.22 -1.07
CA THR A 65 34.21 -4.90 -1.35
C THR A 65 35.53 -5.03 -2.12
N GLY A 66 35.77 -4.08 -3.04
CA GLY A 66 37.02 -4.02 -3.78
C GLY A 66 37.40 -2.56 -4.03
N VAL A 67 38.65 -2.23 -3.88
CA VAL A 67 39.23 -0.93 -4.16
C VAL A 67 40.45 -1.13 -5.04
N ALA A 68 40.48 -0.44 -6.18
CA ALA A 68 41.66 -0.33 -7.02
C ALA A 68 42.07 1.14 -7.03
N PHE A 69 43.37 1.40 -6.89
CA PHE A 69 43.89 2.75 -6.93
C PHE A 69 45.17 2.80 -7.79
N LYS A 70 45.41 3.97 -8.34
CA LYS A 70 46.65 4.31 -9.05
C LYS A 70 47.03 5.74 -8.66
N SER A 71 48.27 5.92 -8.22
CA SER A 71 48.83 7.20 -7.83
C SER A 71 49.85 7.72 -8.82
N ASN A 72 50.00 9.02 -8.91
CA ASN A 72 51.04 9.67 -9.74
C ASN A 72 52.43 9.64 -9.09
N SER A 73 52.49 9.41 -7.77
CA SER A 73 53.68 9.36 -6.97
C SER A 73 53.51 8.31 -5.88
N SER A 74 54.61 7.78 -5.37
CA SER A 74 54.57 6.84 -4.24
C SER A 74 53.80 7.41 -3.08
N VAL A 75 52.84 6.64 -2.58
CA VAL A 75 51.91 7.08 -1.51
C VAL A 75 52.61 7.12 -0.15
N ILE A 76 53.70 6.36 0.04
CA ILE A 76 54.51 6.35 1.23
C ILE A 76 56.01 6.29 0.85
N ASP A 77 56.81 7.22 1.33
CA ASP A 77 58.25 7.19 1.23
C ASP A 77 58.80 7.13 2.66
N VAL A 78 59.25 5.96 3.13
CA VAL A 78 59.82 5.77 4.47
C VAL A 78 61.32 5.67 4.33
N ASN A 79 62.02 6.75 4.58
CA ASN A 79 63.44 6.78 4.77
C ASN A 79 63.81 6.42 6.20
N ALA A 80 64.42 5.25 6.43
CA ALA A 80 64.75 4.70 7.73
C ALA A 80 66.15 5.15 8.20
N ASP A 81 66.40 6.44 8.33
CA ASP A 81 67.67 6.91 8.90
C ASP A 81 67.54 7.59 10.28
N ASP A 82 66.39 7.86 10.82
CA ASP A 82 66.19 8.30 12.22
C ASP A 82 64.81 7.94 12.78
N ALA A 83 64.76 7.62 14.04
CA ALA A 83 63.69 6.95 14.79
C ALA A 83 62.39 7.75 14.99
N ASP A 84 62.05 8.71 14.13
CA ASP A 84 60.77 9.41 14.13
C ASP A 84 60.12 9.30 12.75
N ILE A 85 59.26 8.33 12.60
CA ILE A 85 58.48 8.10 11.36
C ILE A 85 57.21 8.98 11.43
N ASP A 86 57.26 10.17 10.83
CA ASP A 86 56.08 11.01 10.60
C ASP A 86 55.46 10.64 9.23
N VAL A 87 54.37 9.89 9.27
CA VAL A 87 53.66 9.47 8.07
C VAL A 87 52.44 10.38 7.89
N SER A 88 52.63 11.43 7.09
CA SER A 88 51.54 12.33 6.75
C SER A 88 51.10 12.17 5.27
N PHE A 89 49.80 12.02 5.04
CA PHE A 89 49.22 11.89 3.73
C PHE A 89 48.36 13.07 3.36
N GLU A 90 48.46 13.53 2.12
CA GLU A 90 47.67 14.67 1.62
C GLU A 90 46.20 14.26 1.35
N ASN A 91 45.89 12.96 1.27
CA ASN A 91 44.56 12.42 1.02
C ASN A 91 43.99 11.76 2.30
N GLN A 92 42.97 12.40 2.87
CA GLN A 92 42.39 12.06 4.17
C GLN A 92 41.78 10.63 4.18
N THR A 93 41.22 10.14 3.06
CA THR A 93 40.65 8.78 2.96
C THR A 93 41.71 7.71 2.98
N ILE A 94 42.87 7.97 2.34
CA ILE A 94 44.02 7.07 2.35
C ILE A 94 44.66 7.08 3.73
N ASN A 95 44.72 8.23 4.39
CA ASN A 95 45.20 8.37 5.75
C ASN A 95 44.39 7.53 6.74
N ASP A 96 43.07 7.58 6.68
CA ASP A 96 42.18 6.82 7.55
C ASP A 96 42.30 5.31 7.35
N ILE A 97 42.47 4.85 6.11
CA ILE A 97 42.70 3.43 5.78
C ILE A 97 44.05 2.96 6.35
N ILE A 98 45.08 3.76 6.18
CA ILE A 98 46.44 3.40 6.63
C ILE A 98 46.56 3.52 8.13
N GLN A 99 45.98 4.53 8.76
CA GLN A 99 45.93 4.62 10.24
C GLN A 99 45.18 3.40 10.84
N THR A 100 44.13 2.93 10.18
CA THR A 100 43.43 1.72 10.61
C THR A 100 44.26 0.46 10.43
N LEU A 101 45.06 0.36 9.37
CA LEU A 101 46.01 -0.72 9.13
C LEU A 101 47.20 -0.65 10.13
N TYR A 102 47.72 0.52 10.39
CA TYR A 102 48.82 0.76 11.37
C TYR A 102 48.40 0.38 12.78
N ALA A 103 47.25 0.83 13.25
CA ALA A 103 46.76 0.52 14.58
C ALA A 103 46.55 -0.98 14.84
N ASN A 104 46.28 -1.76 13.79
CA ASN A 104 45.99 -3.19 13.92
C ASN A 104 47.21 -4.13 13.70
N TYR A 105 48.25 -3.65 13.01
CA TYR A 105 49.33 -4.58 12.60
C TYR A 105 50.73 -4.23 13.12
N TRP A 106 50.98 -2.99 13.63
CA TRP A 106 52.34 -2.58 13.96
C TRP A 106 52.94 -3.20 15.25
N ASN A 107 52.08 -3.65 16.16
CA ASN A 107 52.54 -4.31 17.38
C ASN A 107 53.18 -5.71 17.22
N TYR A 108 53.26 -6.21 15.98
CA TYR A 108 53.76 -7.57 15.69
C TYR A 108 55.03 -7.63 14.86
N ILE A 109 55.72 -6.52 14.61
CA ILE A 109 56.98 -6.52 13.83
C ILE A 109 58.17 -6.42 14.76
N PRO A 110 59.05 -7.45 14.84
CA PRO A 110 60.32 -7.34 15.52
C PRO A 110 61.27 -6.42 14.73
N ASP A 111 62.22 -5.72 15.43
CA ASP A 111 63.21 -4.80 14.87
C ASP A 111 63.88 -5.33 13.57
N ALA A 112 63.33 -4.99 12.44
CA ALA A 112 63.95 -5.20 11.14
C ALA A 112 63.93 -3.90 10.39
N THR A 113 65.10 -3.47 9.91
CA THR A 113 65.26 -2.36 8.96
C THR A 113 64.46 -2.67 7.70
N VAL A 114 63.31 -2.05 7.58
CA VAL A 114 62.42 -2.27 6.43
C VAL A 114 62.55 -1.10 5.50
N ASN A 115 63.16 -1.31 4.33
CA ASN A 115 63.04 -0.43 3.18
C ASN A 115 61.65 -0.64 2.56
N ILE A 116 60.71 0.20 2.85
CA ILE A 116 59.36 0.13 2.30
C ILE A 116 59.29 1.11 1.13
N GLN A 117 59.47 0.61 -0.10
CA GLN A 117 59.06 1.32 -1.32
C GLN A 117 57.55 1.09 -1.50
N MET A 118 56.80 2.18 -1.61
CA MET A 118 55.34 2.10 -1.56
C MET A 118 54.65 2.60 -2.80
N MET A 119 53.89 1.76 -3.31
CA MET A 119 52.60 1.74 -3.97
C MET A 119 52.32 2.87 -4.92
N ASP A 120 52.56 2.67 -6.19
CA ASP A 120 52.04 3.51 -7.28
C ASP A 120 50.64 3.02 -7.70
N ASP A 121 50.36 1.73 -7.53
CA ASP A 121 49.07 1.14 -7.82
C ASP A 121 48.80 -0.07 -6.88
N GLY A 122 47.51 -0.38 -6.70
CA GLY A 122 47.14 -1.51 -5.88
C GLY A 122 45.70 -1.93 -6.05
N LEU A 123 45.46 -3.17 -5.76
CA LEU A 123 44.14 -3.78 -5.67
C LEU A 123 43.96 -4.38 -4.28
N MET A 124 42.89 -3.96 -3.63
CA MET A 124 42.44 -4.56 -2.35
C MET A 124 41.01 -5.03 -2.52
N GLY A 125 40.67 -6.17 -1.98
CA GLY A 125 39.28 -6.65 -2.01
C GLY A 125 39.07 -7.74 -0.99
N GLY A 126 37.82 -8.00 -0.70
CA GLY A 126 37.49 -9.07 0.23
C GLY A 126 36.00 -9.35 0.32
N VAL A 127 35.72 -10.48 0.91
CA VAL A 127 34.37 -10.89 1.29
C VAL A 127 34.31 -10.92 2.81
N THR A 128 33.32 -10.21 3.36
CA THR A 128 33.06 -10.17 4.81
C THR A 128 31.68 -10.71 5.08
N ALA A 129 31.57 -11.63 6.04
CA ALA A 129 30.31 -12.09 6.60
C ALA A 129 30.23 -11.59 8.05
N LEU A 130 29.15 -10.90 8.41
CA LEU A 130 28.94 -10.33 9.74
C LEU A 130 27.59 -10.78 10.29
N GLU A 131 27.58 -11.42 11.45
CA GLU A 131 26.39 -11.89 12.16
C GLU A 131 26.18 -11.08 13.43
N PRO A 132 25.05 -10.32 13.56
CA PRO A 132 24.72 -9.61 14.78
C PRO A 132 24.21 -10.60 15.85
N ILE A 133 25.01 -10.83 16.90
CA ILE A 133 24.62 -11.66 18.05
C ILE A 133 23.70 -10.89 18.99
N TYR A 134 23.97 -9.61 19.17
CA TYR A 134 23.16 -8.73 19.99
C TYR A 134 23.14 -7.32 19.39
N ALA A 135 21.95 -6.81 19.12
CA ALA A 135 21.72 -5.48 18.53
C ALA A 135 20.72 -4.66 19.38
N GLY A 136 20.84 -4.72 20.73
CA GLY A 136 19.91 -4.00 21.61
C GLY A 136 18.44 -4.43 21.48
N GLY A 137 18.14 -5.60 20.95
CA GLY A 137 16.77 -6.05 20.69
C GLY A 137 16.11 -5.48 19.41
N ARG A 138 16.79 -4.61 18.66
CA ARG A 138 16.28 -3.96 17.45
C ARG A 138 15.75 -4.94 16.41
N ILE A 139 16.50 -6.02 16.13
CA ILE A 139 16.11 -7.05 15.16
C ILE A 139 14.80 -7.71 15.60
N ARG A 140 14.69 -8.07 16.88
CA ARG A 140 13.48 -8.68 17.44
C ARG A 140 12.27 -7.74 17.37
N HIS A 141 12.42 -6.49 17.83
CA HIS A 141 11.33 -5.52 17.82
C HIS A 141 10.96 -5.09 16.40
N GLY A 142 11.94 -4.95 15.48
CA GLY A 142 11.70 -4.71 14.06
C GLY A 142 10.90 -5.84 13.41
N ASN A 143 11.21 -7.09 13.75
CA ASN A 143 10.43 -8.24 13.30
C ASN A 143 9.01 -8.25 13.86
N GLN A 144 8.80 -7.87 15.14
CA GLN A 144 7.47 -7.74 15.72
C GLN A 144 6.69 -6.59 15.05
N LEU A 145 7.32 -5.46 14.82
CA LEU A 145 6.73 -4.31 14.10
C LEU A 145 6.27 -4.71 12.70
N ALA A 146 7.09 -5.45 11.95
CA ALA A 146 6.71 -5.96 10.65
C ALA A 146 5.54 -6.96 10.72
N GLY A 147 5.41 -7.74 11.82
CA GLY A 147 4.24 -8.57 12.09
C GLY A 147 2.96 -7.75 12.27
N ILE A 148 3.01 -6.70 13.11
CA ILE A 148 1.91 -5.75 13.28
C ILE A 148 1.53 -5.12 11.93
N GLY A 149 2.51 -4.85 11.06
CA GLY A 149 2.28 -4.35 9.71
C GLY A 149 1.41 -5.27 8.85
N ILE A 150 1.59 -6.60 8.95
CA ILE A 150 0.72 -7.58 8.25
C ILE A 150 -0.70 -7.52 8.80
N GLU A 151 -0.87 -7.51 10.12
CA GLU A 151 -2.19 -7.44 10.76
C GLU A 151 -2.92 -6.15 10.38
N ALA A 152 -2.21 -5.01 10.36
CA ALA A 152 -2.76 -3.73 9.94
C ALA A 152 -3.15 -3.73 8.45
N ALA A 153 -2.35 -4.35 7.57
CA ALA A 153 -2.68 -4.49 6.16
C ALA A 153 -3.91 -5.39 5.93
N ALA A 154 -4.05 -6.48 6.69
CA ALA A 154 -5.21 -7.35 6.66
C ALA A 154 -6.50 -6.62 7.08
N LEU A 155 -6.46 -5.87 8.20
CA LEU A 155 -7.60 -5.05 8.64
C LEU A 155 -7.96 -3.94 7.65
N LYS A 156 -6.96 -3.30 7.02
CA LYS A 156 -7.21 -2.32 5.95
C LYS A 156 -7.91 -2.96 4.75
N LYS A 157 -7.53 -4.18 4.37
CA LYS A 157 -8.22 -4.92 3.32
C LYS A 157 -9.68 -5.19 3.68
N GLU A 158 -9.99 -5.61 4.92
CA GLU A 158 -11.36 -5.80 5.39
C GLU A 158 -12.16 -4.49 5.35
N MET A 159 -11.55 -3.38 5.80
CA MET A 159 -12.17 -2.05 5.74
C MET A 159 -12.45 -1.61 4.29
N VAL A 160 -11.52 -1.84 3.36
CA VAL A 160 -11.72 -1.55 1.93
C VAL A 160 -12.84 -2.43 1.36
N ALA A 161 -12.91 -3.70 1.73
CA ALA A 161 -13.98 -4.61 1.31
C ALA A 161 -15.35 -4.10 1.78
N SER A 162 -15.48 -3.73 3.04
CA SER A 162 -16.71 -3.15 3.61
C SER A 162 -17.12 -1.85 2.88
N GLN A 163 -16.16 -0.97 2.58
CA GLN A 163 -16.42 0.26 1.83
C GLN A 163 -16.86 0.00 0.39
N VAL A 164 -16.26 -0.98 -0.27
CA VAL A 164 -16.63 -1.38 -1.64
C VAL A 164 -18.04 -1.97 -1.65
N GLU A 165 -18.38 -2.82 -0.69
CA GLU A 165 -19.74 -3.36 -0.56
C GLU A 165 -20.78 -2.25 -0.34
N LEU A 166 -20.53 -1.36 0.61
CA LEU A 166 -21.44 -0.26 0.92
C LEU A 166 -21.64 0.66 -0.30
N LYS A 167 -20.55 0.98 -1.02
CA LYS A 167 -20.62 1.83 -2.20
C LYS A 167 -21.33 1.15 -3.38
N THR A 168 -21.15 -0.15 -3.52
CA THR A 168 -21.85 -0.97 -4.51
C THR A 168 -23.36 -0.97 -4.22
N GLU A 169 -23.74 -1.17 -2.96
CA GLU A 169 -25.13 -1.13 -2.51
C GLU A 169 -25.76 0.25 -2.73
N GLU A 170 -25.06 1.33 -2.36
CA GLU A 170 -25.53 2.70 -2.59
C GLU A 170 -25.80 2.97 -4.08
N ASN A 171 -24.86 2.58 -4.96
CA ASN A 171 -25.03 2.77 -6.41
C ASN A 171 -26.17 1.91 -6.97
N TYR A 172 -26.32 0.70 -6.48
CA TYR A 172 -27.40 -0.20 -6.89
C TYR A 172 -28.79 0.37 -6.55
N TRP A 173 -29.01 0.74 -5.28
CA TRP A 173 -30.29 1.31 -4.84
C TRP A 173 -30.57 2.68 -5.45
N ARG A 174 -29.53 3.44 -5.79
CA ARG A 174 -29.68 4.68 -6.56
C ARG A 174 -30.29 4.43 -7.94
N ILE A 175 -29.84 3.38 -8.64
CA ILE A 175 -30.41 3.01 -9.95
C ILE A 175 -31.86 2.58 -9.82
N VAL A 176 -32.17 1.71 -8.84
CA VAL A 176 -33.54 1.24 -8.57
C VAL A 176 -34.46 2.44 -8.27
N SER A 177 -34.04 3.35 -7.38
CA SER A 177 -34.80 4.55 -7.03
C SER A 177 -35.02 5.48 -8.24
N LEU A 178 -34.01 5.65 -9.10
CA LEU A 178 -34.16 6.47 -10.31
C LEU A 178 -35.10 5.82 -11.33
N LYS A 179 -35.12 4.48 -11.43
CA LYS A 179 -36.10 3.75 -12.29
C LYS A 179 -37.53 3.96 -11.79
N GLU A 180 -37.78 3.88 -10.49
CA GLU A 180 -39.10 4.15 -9.91
C GLU A 180 -39.54 5.62 -10.14
N LYS A 181 -38.59 6.54 -10.04
CA LYS A 181 -38.83 7.95 -10.37
C LYS A 181 -39.21 8.16 -11.85
N LEU A 182 -38.60 7.39 -12.75
CA LEU A 182 -38.95 7.39 -14.18
C LEU A 182 -40.36 6.87 -14.42
N ASN A 183 -40.78 5.82 -13.72
CA ASN A 183 -42.15 5.30 -13.74
C ASN A 183 -43.16 6.33 -13.29
N THR A 184 -42.85 7.04 -12.20
CA THR A 184 -43.68 8.16 -11.70
C THR A 184 -43.81 9.29 -12.72
N ILE A 185 -42.69 9.66 -13.37
CA ILE A 185 -42.68 10.68 -14.42
C ILE A 185 -43.54 10.23 -15.60
N SER A 186 -43.44 8.97 -16.03
CA SER A 186 -44.23 8.44 -17.13
C SER A 186 -45.72 8.47 -16.84
N ALA A 187 -46.15 8.19 -15.61
CA ALA A 187 -47.55 8.31 -15.20
C ALA A 187 -48.03 9.79 -15.20
N ALA A 188 -47.17 10.71 -14.76
CA ALA A 188 -47.46 12.13 -14.79
C ALA A 188 -47.55 12.68 -16.24
N GLU A 189 -46.73 12.20 -17.16
CA GLU A 189 -46.82 12.54 -18.61
C GLU A 189 -48.15 12.11 -19.18
N MET A 190 -48.61 10.88 -18.93
CA MET A 190 -49.92 10.43 -19.39
C MET A 190 -51.08 11.28 -18.86
N LEU A 191 -51.00 11.70 -17.59
CA LEU A 191 -51.98 12.60 -16.99
C LEU A 191 -51.96 13.96 -17.67
N LEU A 192 -50.78 14.56 -17.87
CA LEU A 192 -50.63 15.85 -18.51
C LEU A 192 -51.04 15.84 -19.99
N ASP A 193 -50.84 14.72 -20.69
CA ASP A 193 -51.28 14.57 -22.07
C ASP A 193 -52.82 14.52 -22.18
N THR A 194 -53.49 13.86 -21.22
CA THR A 194 -54.97 13.89 -21.13
C THR A 194 -55.45 15.31 -20.81
N LEU A 195 -54.90 15.97 -19.80
CA LEU A 195 -55.22 17.31 -19.46
C LEU A 195 -55.00 18.30 -20.62
N PHE A 196 -53.92 18.13 -21.38
CA PHE A 196 -53.65 18.95 -22.57
C PHE A 196 -54.74 18.79 -23.63
N LYS A 197 -55.24 17.57 -23.88
CA LYS A 197 -56.34 17.36 -24.83
C LYS A 197 -57.61 18.09 -24.38
N ASP A 198 -57.98 17.99 -23.11
CA ASP A 198 -59.17 18.64 -22.55
C ASP A 198 -59.08 20.16 -22.60
N VAL A 199 -57.93 20.70 -22.16
CA VAL A 199 -57.68 22.16 -22.17
C VAL A 199 -57.60 22.70 -23.59
N ASN A 200 -57.01 21.97 -24.54
CA ASN A 200 -56.96 22.38 -25.94
C ASN A 200 -58.36 22.40 -26.57
N GLY A 201 -59.22 21.39 -26.27
CA GLY A 201 -60.62 21.37 -26.70
C GLY A 201 -61.42 22.54 -26.13
N ALA A 202 -61.26 22.89 -24.86
CA ALA A 202 -61.89 24.05 -24.22
C ALA A 202 -61.41 25.36 -24.82
N TYR A 203 -60.15 25.48 -25.17
CA TYR A 203 -59.56 26.63 -25.85
C TYR A 203 -60.18 26.82 -27.26
N GLN A 204 -60.24 25.74 -28.03
CA GLN A 204 -60.85 25.76 -29.36
C GLN A 204 -62.35 26.11 -29.34
N SER A 205 -63.05 25.79 -28.25
CA SER A 205 -64.44 26.14 -28.01
C SER A 205 -64.64 27.54 -27.44
N GLY A 206 -63.57 28.30 -27.20
CA GLY A 206 -63.62 29.66 -26.69
C GLY A 206 -63.94 29.77 -25.19
N VAL A 207 -63.88 28.65 -24.45
CA VAL A 207 -64.24 28.61 -23.01
C VAL A 207 -63.09 29.08 -22.11
N ILE A 208 -61.85 28.91 -22.57
CA ILE A 208 -60.63 29.33 -21.81
C ILE A 208 -59.71 30.21 -22.66
N ILE A 209 -58.82 30.93 -22.02
CA ILE A 209 -57.84 31.81 -22.66
C ILE A 209 -56.55 31.06 -23.02
N GLU A 210 -55.80 31.57 -24.01
CA GLU A 210 -54.54 30.96 -24.49
C GLU A 210 -53.50 30.75 -23.38
N ASN A 211 -53.48 31.66 -22.42
CA ASN A 211 -52.53 31.55 -21.28
C ASN A 211 -52.69 30.25 -20.49
N ASP A 212 -53.91 29.73 -20.35
CA ASP A 212 -54.12 28.47 -19.62
C ASP A 212 -53.63 27.26 -20.44
N LEU A 213 -53.78 27.28 -21.78
CA LEU A 213 -53.15 26.27 -22.66
C LEU A 213 -51.62 26.33 -22.60
N LEU A 214 -51.04 27.52 -22.57
CA LEU A 214 -49.58 27.70 -22.47
C LEU A 214 -49.02 27.19 -21.12
N LYS A 215 -49.76 27.34 -20.01
CA LYS A 215 -49.39 26.77 -18.72
C LYS A 215 -49.26 25.24 -18.77
N VAL A 216 -50.20 24.57 -19.45
CA VAL A 216 -50.11 23.10 -19.56
C VAL A 216 -48.92 22.69 -20.43
N LYS A 217 -48.69 23.38 -21.57
CA LYS A 217 -47.52 23.16 -22.42
C LYS A 217 -46.20 23.38 -21.65
N LEU A 218 -46.14 24.39 -20.79
CA LEU A 218 -44.98 24.65 -19.94
C LEU A 218 -44.74 23.46 -18.99
N LYS A 219 -45.81 22.94 -18.36
CA LYS A 219 -45.70 21.76 -17.46
C LYS A 219 -45.27 20.50 -18.20
N GLN A 220 -45.72 20.25 -19.41
CA GLN A 220 -45.23 19.15 -20.25
C GLN A 220 -43.73 19.29 -20.54
N ASN A 221 -43.26 20.49 -20.90
CA ASN A 221 -41.85 20.73 -21.18
C ASN A 221 -40.98 20.60 -19.91
N GLU A 222 -41.46 21.09 -18.76
CA GLU A 222 -40.78 20.86 -17.46
C GLU A 222 -40.64 19.35 -17.16
N LEU A 223 -41.70 18.60 -17.41
CA LEU A 223 -41.68 17.14 -17.15
C LEU A 223 -40.76 16.40 -18.10
N LYS A 224 -40.72 16.77 -19.40
CA LYS A 224 -39.75 16.24 -20.37
C LYS A 224 -38.29 16.51 -19.92
N SER A 225 -38.02 17.74 -19.43
CA SER A 225 -36.69 18.07 -18.89
C SER A 225 -36.34 17.22 -17.68
N LYS A 226 -37.30 16.98 -16.76
CA LYS A 226 -37.11 16.11 -15.61
C LYS A 226 -36.83 14.65 -16.05
N ARG A 227 -37.57 14.16 -17.06
CA ARG A 227 -37.35 12.85 -17.64
C ARG A 227 -35.92 12.67 -18.13
N MET A 228 -35.44 13.56 -18.97
CA MET A 228 -34.08 13.52 -19.50
C MET A 228 -33.03 13.52 -18.39
N LYS A 229 -33.22 14.31 -17.33
CA LYS A 229 -32.33 14.33 -16.17
C LYS A 229 -32.29 12.99 -15.44
N VAL A 230 -33.45 12.32 -15.29
CA VAL A 230 -33.53 11.02 -14.63
C VAL A 230 -32.92 9.92 -15.50
N GLU A 231 -33.19 9.92 -16.81
CA GLU A 231 -32.60 8.97 -17.77
C GLU A 231 -31.05 9.09 -17.79
N ASN A 232 -30.53 10.32 -17.85
CA ASN A 232 -29.08 10.54 -17.71
C ASN A 232 -28.54 10.08 -16.35
N GLY A 233 -29.31 10.31 -15.27
CA GLY A 233 -28.97 9.84 -13.93
C GLY A 233 -28.88 8.32 -13.84
N ILE A 234 -29.80 7.59 -14.49
CA ILE A 234 -29.76 6.12 -14.58
C ILE A 234 -28.51 5.68 -15.34
N ALA A 235 -28.23 6.26 -16.52
CA ALA A 235 -27.05 5.92 -17.31
C ALA A 235 -25.76 6.11 -16.53
N LEU A 236 -25.57 7.28 -15.90
CA LEU A 236 -24.39 7.60 -15.11
C LEU A 236 -24.24 6.68 -13.89
N SER A 237 -25.33 6.40 -13.17
CA SER A 237 -25.30 5.51 -12.01
C SER A 237 -25.01 4.06 -12.43
N THR A 238 -25.51 3.63 -13.58
CA THR A 238 -25.20 2.31 -14.15
C THR A 238 -23.73 2.21 -14.56
N MET A 239 -23.18 3.25 -15.20
CA MET A 239 -21.75 3.32 -15.53
C MET A 239 -20.88 3.24 -14.26
N ALA A 240 -21.23 3.98 -13.21
CA ALA A 240 -20.53 3.94 -11.94
C ALA A 240 -20.59 2.54 -11.30
N LEU A 241 -21.74 1.88 -11.29
CA LEU A 241 -21.87 0.51 -10.80
C LEU A 241 -21.04 -0.47 -11.62
N CYS A 242 -21.06 -0.36 -12.95
CA CYS A 242 -20.25 -1.17 -13.84
C CYS A 242 -18.74 -1.01 -13.58
N GLN A 243 -18.29 0.21 -13.35
CA GLN A 243 -16.89 0.48 -12.97
C GLN A 243 -16.51 -0.20 -11.65
N TYR A 244 -17.41 -0.17 -10.65
CA TYR A 244 -17.17 -0.80 -9.35
C TYR A 244 -17.15 -2.33 -9.42
N THR A 245 -18.04 -2.90 -10.22
CA THR A 245 -18.22 -4.36 -10.34
C THR A 245 -17.31 -5.01 -11.40
N GLY A 246 -16.66 -4.18 -12.23
CA GLY A 246 -15.88 -4.67 -13.37
C GLY A 246 -16.70 -5.23 -14.53
N ILE A 247 -18.01 -5.00 -14.54
CA ILE A 247 -18.90 -5.44 -15.63
C ILE A 247 -18.80 -4.43 -16.78
N PRO A 248 -18.73 -4.87 -18.03
CA PRO A 248 -18.82 -3.95 -19.16
C PRO A 248 -20.19 -3.26 -19.19
N TYR A 249 -20.18 -1.94 -19.40
CA TYR A 249 -21.42 -1.16 -19.50
C TYR A 249 -22.27 -1.63 -20.69
N SER A 250 -23.57 -1.78 -20.46
CA SER A 250 -24.56 -2.01 -21.49
C SER A 250 -25.89 -1.35 -21.12
N ASP A 251 -26.55 -0.71 -22.08
CA ASP A 251 -27.87 -0.12 -21.89
C ASP A 251 -28.98 -1.16 -21.63
N THR A 252 -28.68 -2.45 -21.87
CA THR A 252 -29.62 -3.56 -21.69
C THR A 252 -29.56 -4.19 -20.30
N LEU A 253 -28.71 -3.68 -19.39
CA LEU A 253 -28.60 -4.22 -18.05
C LEU A 253 -29.91 -4.04 -17.27
N GLN A 254 -30.43 -5.15 -16.75
CA GLN A 254 -31.63 -5.18 -15.92
C GLN A 254 -31.25 -5.55 -14.49
N PHE A 255 -31.81 -4.81 -13.55
CA PHE A 255 -31.66 -5.06 -12.12
C PHE A 255 -32.90 -5.78 -11.61
N SER A 256 -32.73 -6.81 -10.78
CA SER A 256 -33.81 -7.72 -10.37
C SER A 256 -34.66 -7.18 -9.22
N ASP A 257 -34.07 -6.31 -8.39
CA ASP A 257 -34.73 -5.88 -7.18
C ASP A 257 -35.67 -4.70 -7.44
N VAL A 258 -36.84 -4.78 -6.89
CA VAL A 258 -37.88 -3.74 -6.90
C VAL A 258 -38.11 -3.32 -5.44
N ILE A 259 -38.33 -2.04 -5.22
CA ILE A 259 -38.68 -1.57 -3.89
C ILE A 259 -40.09 -2.07 -3.55
N ASP A 260 -40.17 -3.04 -2.61
CA ASP A 260 -41.45 -3.47 -2.07
C ASP A 260 -41.77 -2.64 -0.82
N PHE A 261 -42.75 -1.74 -0.95
CA PHE A 261 -43.21 -0.90 0.16
C PHE A 261 -44.01 -1.67 1.23
N ASN A 262 -44.33 -2.95 0.97
CA ASN A 262 -45.02 -3.80 1.94
C ASN A 262 -44.06 -4.58 2.84
N ASP A 263 -42.74 -4.57 2.55
CA ASP A 263 -41.75 -5.15 3.43
C ASP A 263 -41.81 -4.42 4.79
N SER A 264 -42.01 -5.19 5.83
CA SER A 264 -42.03 -4.66 7.22
C SER A 264 -40.63 -4.12 7.55
N ILE A 265 -40.45 -2.81 7.43
CA ILE A 265 -39.23 -2.14 7.88
C ILE A 265 -39.05 -2.41 9.36
N MET A 266 -38.02 -3.15 9.71
CA MET A 266 -37.67 -3.33 11.12
C MET A 266 -37.48 -1.97 11.80
N PRO A 267 -38.08 -1.73 12.93
CA PRO A 267 -37.95 -0.44 13.58
C PRO A 267 -36.50 -0.18 13.98
N PRO A 268 -36.04 1.09 13.95
CA PRO A 268 -34.62 1.45 14.19
C PRO A 268 -34.03 0.90 15.48
N TRP A 269 -34.88 0.72 16.52
CA TRP A 269 -34.46 0.16 17.81
C TRP A 269 -34.12 -1.34 17.76
N ALA A 270 -34.57 -2.09 16.75
CA ALA A 270 -34.20 -3.49 16.56
C ALA A 270 -32.72 -3.67 16.18
N TYR A 271 -32.08 -2.61 15.69
CA TYR A 271 -30.67 -2.58 15.33
C TYR A 271 -29.77 -1.95 16.42
N GLN A 272 -30.34 -1.66 17.61
CA GLN A 272 -29.57 -1.05 18.69
C GLN A 272 -28.53 -2.03 19.23
N THR A 273 -27.27 -1.69 19.09
CA THR A 273 -26.13 -2.34 19.72
C THR A 273 -25.58 -1.41 20.80
N SER A 274 -24.99 -1.96 21.87
CA SER A 274 -24.36 -1.12 22.89
C SER A 274 -23.23 -0.31 22.22
N PHE A 275 -23.09 0.96 22.59
CA PHE A 275 -22.05 1.85 22.04
C PHE A 275 -20.67 1.22 22.14
N GLN A 276 -20.36 0.59 23.27
CA GLN A 276 -19.07 -0.02 23.53
C GLN A 276 -18.80 -1.22 22.61
N SER A 277 -19.80 -2.06 22.38
CA SER A 277 -19.70 -3.19 21.43
C SER A 277 -19.56 -2.70 20.00
N ALA A 278 -20.29 -1.64 19.61
CA ALA A 278 -20.20 -1.07 18.28
C ALA A 278 -18.79 -0.51 17.99
N VAL A 279 -18.18 0.20 18.95
CA VAL A 279 -16.84 0.76 18.81
C VAL A 279 -15.78 -0.35 18.72
N GLN A 280 -15.84 -1.36 19.59
CA GLN A 280 -14.84 -2.43 19.63
C GLN A 280 -14.84 -3.32 18.39
N ASN A 281 -15.97 -3.41 17.69
CA ASN A 281 -16.08 -4.22 16.47
C ASN A 281 -15.62 -3.49 15.22
N ARG A 282 -15.37 -2.16 15.27
CA ARG A 282 -14.94 -1.39 14.12
C ARG A 282 -13.48 -1.66 13.78
N GLU A 283 -13.22 -1.83 12.51
CA GLU A 283 -11.85 -2.04 11.99
C GLU A 283 -10.94 -0.85 12.30
N GLU A 284 -11.46 0.37 12.29
CA GLU A 284 -10.71 1.58 12.63
C GLU A 284 -10.21 1.56 14.08
N TYR A 285 -11.02 1.05 15.01
CA TYR A 285 -10.61 0.92 16.41
C TYR A 285 -9.48 -0.10 16.58
N LYS A 286 -9.60 -1.25 15.90
CA LYS A 286 -8.55 -2.28 15.90
C LYS A 286 -7.25 -1.75 15.25
N LEU A 287 -7.35 -0.96 14.16
CA LEU A 287 -6.20 -0.31 13.53
C LEU A 287 -5.52 0.68 14.48
N LEU A 288 -6.30 1.44 15.27
CA LEU A 288 -5.74 2.34 16.26
C LEU A 288 -4.95 1.59 17.34
N ASP A 289 -5.50 0.46 17.83
CA ASP A 289 -4.79 -0.39 18.79
C ASP A 289 -3.48 -0.94 18.22
N LEU A 290 -3.48 -1.42 16.97
CA LEU A 290 -2.26 -1.85 16.28
C LEU A 290 -1.27 -0.69 16.08
N SER A 291 -1.75 0.53 15.84
CA SER A 291 -0.90 1.73 15.75
C SER A 291 -0.18 1.99 17.07
N VAL A 292 -0.88 1.94 18.20
CA VAL A 292 -0.28 2.07 19.53
C VAL A 292 0.77 0.98 19.78
N GLN A 293 0.47 -0.26 19.44
CA GLN A 293 1.43 -1.36 19.56
C GLN A 293 2.66 -1.15 18.66
N ALA A 294 2.47 -0.65 17.43
CA ALA A 294 3.56 -0.33 16.51
C ALA A 294 4.48 0.76 17.08
N GLU A 295 3.91 1.85 17.63
CA GLU A 295 4.70 2.92 18.24
C GLU A 295 5.45 2.45 19.49
N GLN A 296 4.87 1.53 20.28
CA GLN A 296 5.58 0.89 21.38
C GLN A 296 6.80 0.09 20.89
N LYS A 297 6.68 -0.65 19.77
CA LYS A 297 7.81 -1.40 19.19
C LYS A 297 8.86 -0.46 18.61
N ARG A 298 8.46 0.65 17.97
CA ARG A 298 9.40 1.71 17.53
C ARG A 298 10.17 2.29 18.69
N LYS A 299 9.50 2.63 19.80
CA LYS A 299 10.17 3.08 21.01
C LYS A 299 11.20 2.08 21.52
N GLN A 300 10.86 0.77 21.53
CA GLN A 300 11.79 -0.28 21.94
C GLN A 300 12.99 -0.39 21.00
N MET A 301 12.79 -0.16 19.69
CA MET A 301 13.89 -0.11 18.72
C MET A 301 14.83 1.10 18.97
N LEU A 302 14.28 2.28 19.25
CA LEU A 302 15.05 3.48 19.59
C LEU A 302 15.88 3.27 20.86
N ILE A 303 15.31 2.65 21.89
CA ILE A 303 16.07 2.25 23.09
C ILE A 303 17.22 1.31 22.70
N GLY A 304 16.96 0.36 21.81
CA GLY A 304 17.96 -0.58 21.32
C GLY A 304 19.12 0.07 20.54
N GLU A 305 18.89 1.23 19.92
CA GLU A 305 19.92 1.99 19.20
C GLU A 305 21.00 2.55 20.12
N SER A 306 20.64 2.88 21.36
CA SER A 306 21.56 3.37 22.39
C SER A 306 22.24 2.25 23.18
N MET A 307 21.93 0.99 22.92
CA MET A 307 22.53 -0.16 23.60
C MET A 307 23.80 -0.65 22.92
N PRO A 308 24.72 -1.30 23.66
CA PRO A 308 25.86 -1.97 23.05
C PRO A 308 25.41 -2.98 21.97
N GLN A 309 26.18 -3.06 20.89
CA GLN A 309 25.96 -4.03 19.81
C GLN A 309 27.14 -5.00 19.77
N VAL A 310 26.84 -6.28 19.63
CA VAL A 310 27.83 -7.36 19.54
C VAL A 310 27.60 -8.11 18.25
N ALA A 311 28.65 -8.27 17.46
CA ALA A 311 28.60 -9.06 16.24
C ALA A 311 29.85 -9.96 16.16
N ILE A 312 29.71 -11.11 15.50
CA ILE A 312 30.82 -11.95 15.07
C ILE A 312 30.94 -11.90 13.58
N GLY A 313 32.16 -11.96 13.07
CA GLY A 313 32.39 -11.91 11.64
C GLY A 313 33.53 -12.81 11.19
N ALA A 314 33.50 -13.11 9.89
CA ALA A 314 34.58 -13.72 9.17
C ALA A 314 34.89 -12.92 7.93
N ALA A 315 36.15 -12.74 7.60
CA ALA A 315 36.56 -12.05 6.38
C ALA A 315 37.62 -12.85 5.65
N TYR A 316 37.53 -12.82 4.32
CA TYR A 316 38.55 -13.28 3.42
C TYR A 316 39.00 -12.09 2.57
N LEU A 317 40.27 -11.71 2.79
CA LEU A 317 40.84 -10.48 2.23
C LEU A 317 41.92 -10.83 1.21
N TYR A 318 41.93 -10.14 0.10
CA TYR A 318 42.97 -10.17 -0.91
C TYR A 318 43.57 -8.76 -1.04
N ASN A 319 44.89 -8.69 -1.08
CA ASN A 319 45.57 -7.46 -1.44
C ASN A 319 46.78 -7.73 -2.34
N ASN A 320 47.03 -6.79 -3.24
CA ASN A 320 48.21 -6.71 -4.07
C ASN A 320 48.80 -5.29 -3.92
N LEU A 321 49.43 -5.05 -2.77
CA LEU A 321 49.90 -3.72 -2.41
C LEU A 321 51.43 -3.53 -2.59
N MET A 322 52.20 -4.59 -2.78
CA MET A 322 53.68 -4.58 -2.87
C MET A 322 54.13 -5.59 -3.93
N GLU A 323 53.52 -5.59 -5.12
CA GLU A 323 53.81 -6.62 -6.16
C GLU A 323 53.64 -8.09 -5.69
N LYS A 324 53.15 -8.28 -4.46
CA LYS A 324 52.85 -9.60 -3.90
C LYS A 324 51.35 -9.76 -3.65
N ASN A 325 50.84 -10.85 -4.21
CA ASN A 325 49.46 -11.27 -3.91
C ASN A 325 49.40 -11.89 -2.51
N ASN A 326 48.66 -11.25 -1.62
CA ASN A 326 48.43 -11.74 -0.29
C ASN A 326 46.95 -12.06 -0.08
N THR A 327 46.68 -13.17 0.56
CA THR A 327 45.31 -13.56 0.98
C THR A 327 45.31 -13.85 2.46
N ASN A 328 44.33 -13.31 3.17
CA ASN A 328 44.17 -13.52 4.60
C ASN A 328 42.75 -13.91 4.93
N ALA A 329 42.58 -14.91 5.77
CA ALA A 329 41.30 -15.26 6.37
C ALA A 329 41.34 -14.95 7.85
N LEU A 330 40.32 -14.27 8.36
CA LEU A 330 40.22 -13.93 9.78
C LEU A 330 38.80 -14.13 10.29
N VAL A 331 38.69 -14.45 11.57
CA VAL A 331 37.45 -14.48 12.33
C VAL A 331 37.61 -13.45 13.46
N PHE A 332 36.58 -12.62 13.64
CA PHE A 332 36.63 -11.53 14.63
C PHE A 332 35.30 -11.36 15.34
N ALA A 333 35.33 -10.73 16.51
CA ALA A 333 34.15 -10.27 17.21
C ALA A 333 34.26 -8.75 17.40
N THR A 334 33.15 -8.04 17.21
CA THR A 334 33.08 -6.60 17.41
C THR A 334 32.09 -6.28 18.51
N VAL A 335 32.44 -5.29 19.34
CA VAL A 335 31.56 -4.68 20.33
C VAL A 335 31.55 -3.19 20.05
N SER A 336 30.38 -2.63 19.74
CA SER A 336 30.20 -1.19 19.50
C SER A 336 29.30 -0.62 20.58
N ILE A 337 29.74 0.46 21.22
CA ILE A 337 28.99 1.19 22.26
C ILE A 337 28.82 2.62 21.79
N PRO A 338 27.60 3.04 21.41
CA PRO A 338 27.34 4.37 20.84
C PRO A 338 27.22 5.44 21.95
N ILE A 339 28.33 5.88 22.51
CA ILE A 339 28.37 6.79 23.69
C ILE A 339 27.70 8.16 23.40
N SER A 340 27.97 8.74 22.25
CA SER A 340 27.39 10.05 21.86
C SER A 340 25.91 9.98 21.50
N ALA A 341 25.41 8.82 21.09
CA ALA A 341 24.00 8.64 20.72
C ALA A 341 23.05 8.71 21.93
N TRP A 342 23.55 8.62 23.15
CA TRP A 342 22.70 8.64 24.35
C TRP A 342 21.99 9.98 24.55
N TRP A 343 22.61 11.11 24.18
CA TRP A 343 21.98 12.43 24.27
C TRP A 343 20.83 12.60 23.28
N GLU A 344 21.03 12.17 22.05
CA GLU A 344 19.98 12.19 21.02
C GLU A 344 18.86 11.19 21.33
N ALA A 345 19.22 10.02 21.85
CA ALA A 345 18.27 8.96 22.20
C ALA A 345 17.23 9.42 23.23
N ASP A 346 17.63 10.24 24.21
CA ASP A 346 16.70 10.76 25.22
C ASP A 346 15.61 11.66 24.58
N TYR A 347 15.99 12.57 23.70
CA TYR A 347 15.03 13.41 22.98
C TYR A 347 14.12 12.60 22.05
N ASN A 348 14.67 11.62 21.34
CA ASN A 348 13.91 10.74 20.47
C ASN A 348 12.93 9.87 21.27
N MET A 349 13.31 9.38 22.44
CA MET A 349 12.42 8.64 23.34
C MET A 349 11.30 9.52 23.92
N GLN A 350 11.60 10.77 24.27
CA GLN A 350 10.60 11.74 24.73
C GLN A 350 9.61 12.05 23.61
N LYS A 351 10.09 12.33 22.38
CA LYS A 351 9.25 12.54 21.21
C LYS A 351 8.32 11.34 20.96
N GLN A 352 8.88 10.14 20.95
CA GLN A 352 8.11 8.92 20.75
C GLN A 352 7.08 8.66 21.87
N SER A 353 7.37 9.12 23.08
CA SER A 353 6.43 9.02 24.20
C SER A 353 5.24 9.98 24.07
N LEU A 354 5.45 11.14 23.42
CA LEU A 354 4.38 12.08 23.12
C LEU A 354 3.48 11.57 21.97
N GLU A 355 4.04 10.85 21.02
CA GLU A 355 3.27 10.20 19.94
C GLU A 355 2.37 9.06 20.46
N LEU A 356 2.67 8.51 21.65
CA LEU A 356 1.85 7.49 22.31
C LEU A 356 0.72 8.07 23.18
N GLN A 357 0.66 9.38 23.41
CA GLN A 357 -0.40 10.06 24.17
C GLN A 357 -1.55 10.50 23.27
#